data_08fa05d757cd411e963d6368aa999091
#
_entry.id   08fa05d757cd411e963d6368aa999091
#
_cell.length_a   1.000
_cell.length_b   1.000
_cell.length_c   1.000
_cell.angle_alpha   90.00
_cell.angle_beta   90.00
_cell.angle_gamma   90.00
#
_symmetry.space_group_name_H-M   'P 1'
#
loop_
_entity.id
_entity.type
_entity.pdbx_description
1 polymer ?
#
loop_
_entity_poly.entity_id
_entity_poly.type
_entity_poly.pdbx_seq_one_letter_code
_entity_poly.pdbx_strand_id
1 'polypeptide(L)'
;MAVIEDRKANPSDKSYTNRLLAGGVAKIGAKVTEEAGEVVEAAGEPGDEGRAHTVREAADLVYHLFVLLGIRDIPLAEVEAELARRFGISGLDEKASRGTPPQP
;
A
#
# COMPACT_ATOMS: atom_id res chain seq x y z
N MET A 1 6.52 6.41 5.00
CA MET A 1 5.31 7.17 5.30
C MET A 1 5.37 7.78 6.70
N ALA A 2 5.26 9.09 6.77
CA ALA A 2 5.54 9.83 8.00
C ALA A 2 4.66 9.47 9.20
N VAL A 3 3.36 9.27 8.97
CA VAL A 3 2.43 8.93 10.06
C VAL A 3 2.79 7.59 10.70
N ILE A 4 3.08 6.58 9.88
CA ILE A 4 3.43 5.25 10.39
C ILE A 4 4.77 5.29 11.13
N GLU A 5 5.75 6.01 10.58
CA GLU A 5 7.04 6.17 11.24
C GLU A 5 6.90 6.87 12.59
N ASP A 6 6.08 7.92 12.64
CA ASP A 6 5.83 8.63 13.89
C ASP A 6 5.18 7.72 14.93
N ARG A 7 4.19 6.92 14.53
CA ARG A 7 3.49 6.01 15.45
C ARG A 7 4.41 4.91 15.98
N LYS A 8 5.39 4.47 15.17
CA LYS A 8 6.40 3.51 15.64
C LYS A 8 7.30 4.15 16.70
N ALA A 9 7.73 5.40 16.45
CA ALA A 9 8.61 6.11 17.38
C ALA A 9 7.89 6.58 18.64
N ASN A 10 6.60 6.93 18.51
CA ASN A 10 5.81 7.50 19.59
C ASN A 10 4.51 6.72 19.77
N PRO A 11 4.57 5.49 20.29
CA PRO A 11 3.38 4.65 20.41
C PRO A 11 2.33 5.22 21.36
N SER A 12 1.06 5.01 20.99
CA SER A 12 -0.08 5.41 21.79
C SER A 12 -1.18 4.38 21.63
N ASP A 13 -1.70 3.87 22.72
CA ASP A 13 -2.76 2.85 22.71
C ASP A 13 -4.05 3.34 22.07
N LYS A 14 -4.23 4.64 21.94
CA LYS A 14 -5.42 5.22 21.34
C LYS A 14 -5.38 5.25 19.82
N SER A 15 -4.21 5.06 19.22
CA SER A 15 -4.04 5.10 17.77
C SER A 15 -4.40 3.78 17.15
N TYR A 16 -5.19 3.81 16.07
CA TYR A 16 -5.47 2.62 15.27
C TYR A 16 -4.16 2.02 14.73
N THR A 17 -3.27 2.87 14.20
CA THR A 17 -1.98 2.42 13.69
C THR A 17 -1.16 1.75 14.80
N ASN A 18 -1.16 2.31 16.00
CA ASN A 18 -0.44 1.71 17.12
C ASN A 18 -1.02 0.35 17.52
N ARG A 19 -2.33 0.19 17.47
CA ARG A 19 -2.95 -1.11 17.74
C ARG A 19 -2.56 -2.13 16.69
N LEU A 20 -2.50 -1.73 15.41
CA LEU A 20 -2.06 -2.61 14.35
C LEU A 20 -0.61 -3.01 14.52
N LEU A 21 0.26 -2.04 14.85
CA LEU A 21 1.67 -2.33 15.08
C LEU A 21 1.86 -3.30 16.25
N ALA A 22 1.08 -3.13 17.31
CA ALA A 22 1.14 -4.04 18.47
C ALA A 22 0.67 -5.45 18.11
N GLY A 23 -0.27 -5.59 17.17
CA GLY A 23 -0.76 -6.89 16.74
C GLY A 23 0.20 -7.66 15.86
N GLY A 24 1.20 -6.99 15.31
CA GLY A 24 2.25 -7.62 14.52
C GLY A 24 1.81 -8.07 13.13
N VAL A 25 2.68 -8.82 12.49
CA VAL A 25 2.48 -9.28 11.10
C VAL A 25 1.17 -10.05 10.93
N ALA A 26 0.83 -10.91 11.90
CA ALA A 26 -0.39 -11.72 11.78
C ALA A 26 -1.65 -10.87 11.67
N LYS A 27 -1.78 -9.84 12.51
CA LYS A 27 -2.95 -8.97 12.51
C LYS A 27 -3.02 -8.12 11.26
N ILE A 28 -1.91 -7.51 10.88
CA ILE A 28 -1.87 -6.66 9.70
C ILE A 28 -1.97 -7.48 8.44
N GLY A 29 -1.36 -8.66 8.42
CA GLY A 29 -1.47 -9.57 7.29
C GLY A 29 -2.92 -9.96 7.02
N ALA A 30 -3.70 -10.20 8.08
CA ALA A 30 -5.12 -10.49 7.93
C ALA A 30 -5.86 -9.31 7.31
N LYS A 31 -5.51 -8.08 7.70
CA LYS A 31 -6.11 -6.87 7.12
C LYS A 31 -5.74 -6.70 5.65
N VAL A 32 -4.48 -6.91 5.30
CA VAL A 32 -4.04 -6.82 3.91
C VAL A 32 -4.79 -7.82 3.04
N THR A 33 -4.93 -9.05 3.49
CA THR A 33 -5.64 -10.09 2.76
C THR A 33 -7.13 -9.74 2.59
N GLU A 34 -7.77 -9.26 3.66
CA GLU A 34 -9.17 -8.85 3.64
C GLU A 34 -9.38 -7.70 2.64
N GLU A 35 -8.56 -6.66 2.74
CA GLU A 35 -8.69 -5.49 1.88
C GLU A 35 -8.42 -5.81 0.41
N ALA A 36 -7.48 -6.72 0.14
CA ALA A 36 -7.21 -7.14 -1.23
C ALA A 36 -8.47 -7.75 -1.86
N GLY A 37 -9.18 -8.59 -1.10
CA GLY A 37 -10.46 -9.17 -1.56
C GLY A 37 -11.51 -8.10 -1.80
N GLU A 38 -11.61 -7.13 -0.91
CA GLU A 38 -12.58 -6.04 -1.03
C GLU A 38 -12.30 -5.15 -2.25
N VAL A 39 -11.03 -4.89 -2.56
CA VAL A 39 -10.66 -4.15 -3.77
C VAL A 39 -11.15 -4.88 -5.02
N VAL A 40 -10.92 -6.19 -5.08
CA VAL A 40 -11.34 -6.99 -6.23
C VAL A 40 -12.87 -6.97 -6.38
N GLU A 41 -13.61 -7.13 -5.27
CA GLU A 41 -15.06 -7.06 -5.31
C GLU A 41 -15.55 -5.70 -5.77
N ALA A 42 -15.00 -4.62 -5.20
CA ALA A 42 -15.40 -3.27 -5.56
C ALA A 42 -15.12 -2.98 -7.04
N ALA A 43 -14.00 -3.46 -7.55
CA ALA A 43 -13.62 -3.25 -8.95
C ALA A 43 -14.60 -3.92 -9.92
N GLY A 44 -15.35 -4.94 -9.46
CA GLY A 44 -16.37 -5.59 -10.26
C GLY A 44 -17.71 -4.87 -10.27
N GLU A 45 -17.88 -3.84 -9.44
CA GLU A 45 -19.14 -3.08 -9.37
C GLU A 45 -19.19 -2.02 -10.47
N PRO A 46 -20.36 -1.80 -11.08
CA PRO A 46 -20.47 -0.86 -12.19
C PRO A 46 -20.59 0.60 -11.76
N GLY A 47 -20.35 1.50 -12.69
CA GLY A 47 -20.66 2.92 -12.56
C GLY A 47 -19.75 3.68 -11.62
N ASP A 48 -20.18 4.91 -11.33
CA ASP A 48 -19.40 5.82 -10.49
C ASP A 48 -19.32 5.34 -9.04
N GLU A 49 -20.35 4.65 -8.56
CA GLU A 49 -20.34 4.09 -7.21
C GLU A 49 -19.29 3.00 -7.08
N GLY A 50 -19.20 2.11 -8.08
CA GLY A 50 -18.19 1.06 -8.10
C GLY A 50 -16.78 1.66 -8.18
N ARG A 51 -16.62 2.70 -8.97
CA ARG A 51 -15.34 3.41 -9.06
C ARG A 51 -14.94 4.02 -7.72
N ALA A 52 -15.86 4.73 -7.08
CA ALA A 52 -15.58 5.35 -5.78
C ALA A 52 -15.29 4.30 -4.70
N HIS A 53 -16.03 3.21 -4.72
CA HIS A 53 -15.80 2.10 -3.78
C HIS A 53 -14.42 1.49 -3.97
N THR A 54 -14.03 1.28 -5.23
CA THR A 54 -12.69 0.75 -5.55
C THR A 54 -11.59 1.67 -5.00
N VAL A 55 -11.75 2.99 -5.16
CA VAL A 55 -10.76 3.95 -4.64
C VAL A 55 -10.65 3.85 -3.13
N ARG A 56 -11.79 3.77 -2.42
CA ARG A 56 -11.78 3.66 -0.95
C ARG A 56 -11.09 2.39 -0.48
N GLU A 57 -11.42 1.26 -1.10
CA GLU A 57 -10.85 -0.02 -0.70
C GLU A 57 -9.36 -0.11 -1.06
N ALA A 58 -8.98 0.47 -2.21
CA ALA A 58 -7.57 0.54 -2.59
C ALA A 58 -6.78 1.40 -1.61
N ALA A 59 -7.36 2.49 -1.12
CA ALA A 59 -6.71 3.35 -0.13
C ALA A 59 -6.48 2.57 1.18
N ASP A 60 -7.48 1.79 1.62
CA ASP A 60 -7.35 0.97 2.81
C ASP A 60 -6.27 -0.09 2.64
N LEU A 61 -6.22 -0.74 1.48
CA LEU A 61 -5.19 -1.74 1.19
C LEU A 61 -3.79 -1.13 1.23
N VAL A 62 -3.62 0.00 0.56
CA VAL A 62 -2.32 0.68 0.53
C VAL A 62 -1.89 1.10 1.94
N TYR A 63 -2.83 1.62 2.74
CA TYR A 63 -2.54 2.00 4.12
C TYR A 63 -2.03 0.81 4.93
N HIS A 64 -2.75 -0.31 4.89
CA HIS A 64 -2.36 -1.50 5.66
C HIS A 64 -1.07 -2.11 5.13
N LEU A 65 -0.83 -2.03 3.82
CA LEU A 65 0.44 -2.48 3.25
C LEU A 65 1.61 -1.64 3.80
N PHE A 66 1.44 -0.32 3.89
CA PHE A 66 2.47 0.54 4.45
C PHE A 66 2.73 0.23 5.93
N VAL A 67 1.67 -0.09 6.70
CA VAL A 67 1.85 -0.49 8.10
C VAL A 67 2.66 -1.79 8.19
N LEU A 68 2.36 -2.75 7.32
CA LEU A 68 3.10 -4.01 7.27
C LEU A 68 4.58 -3.78 6.95
N LEU A 69 4.87 -2.94 5.96
CA LEU A 69 6.24 -2.57 5.63
C LEU A 69 6.92 -1.90 6.82
N GLY A 70 6.19 -1.04 7.54
CA GLY A 70 6.70 -0.35 8.72
C GLY A 70 7.11 -1.31 9.84
N ILE A 71 6.38 -2.39 10.03
CA ILE A 71 6.75 -3.41 11.02
C ILE A 71 8.11 -4.04 10.70
N ARG A 72 8.41 -4.21 9.42
CA ARG A 72 9.67 -4.78 8.98
C ARG A 72 10.76 -3.72 8.79
N ASP A 73 10.50 -2.48 9.15
CA ASP A 73 11.43 -1.36 8.93
C ASP A 73 11.82 -1.18 7.47
N ILE A 74 10.87 -1.43 6.57
CA ILE A 74 11.11 -1.29 5.15
C ILE A 74 10.51 0.04 4.66
N PRO A 75 11.33 1.00 4.23
CA PRO A 75 10.81 2.25 3.68
C PRO A 75 10.23 2.02 2.28
N LEU A 76 9.26 2.84 1.91
CA LEU A 76 8.65 2.75 0.59
C LEU A 76 9.69 2.86 -0.53
N ALA A 77 10.76 3.63 -0.31
CA ALA A 77 11.83 3.80 -1.28
C ALA A 77 12.45 2.47 -1.72
N GLU A 78 12.52 1.47 -0.83
CA GLU A 78 13.05 0.16 -1.21
C GLU A 78 12.11 -0.58 -2.15
N VAL A 79 10.81 -0.43 -1.95
CA VAL A 79 9.81 -1.03 -2.85
C VAL A 79 9.88 -0.33 -4.21
N GLU A 80 9.98 0.98 -4.21
CA GLU A 80 10.13 1.77 -5.44
C GLU A 80 11.39 1.38 -6.19
N ALA A 81 12.50 1.18 -5.48
CA ALA A 81 13.76 0.76 -6.09
C ALA A 81 13.63 -0.61 -6.76
N GLU A 82 12.92 -1.54 -6.13
CA GLU A 82 12.69 -2.85 -6.70
C GLU A 82 11.83 -2.78 -7.97
N LEU A 83 10.81 -1.93 -7.96
CA LEU A 83 10.00 -1.70 -9.14
C LEU A 83 10.83 -1.08 -10.27
N ALA A 84 11.69 -0.12 -9.94
CA ALA A 84 12.58 0.50 -10.91
C ALA A 84 13.55 -0.52 -11.52
N ARG A 85 14.05 -1.43 -10.69
CA ARG A 85 14.95 -2.49 -11.16
C ARG A 85 14.26 -3.40 -12.17
N ARG A 86 12.97 -3.70 -11.96
CA ARG A 86 12.22 -4.59 -12.85
C ARG A 86 11.73 -3.91 -14.12
N PHE A 87 11.38 -2.62 -14.01
CA PHE A 87 10.68 -1.91 -15.08
C PHE A 87 11.44 -0.70 -15.62
N GLY A 88 12.68 -0.48 -15.19
CA GLY A 88 13.47 0.69 -15.53
C GLY A 88 13.49 1.69 -14.38
N ILE A 89 14.08 2.86 -14.56
CA ILE A 89 14.29 3.85 -13.52
C ILE A 89 12.99 4.21 -12.81
N SER A 90 11.96 4.43 -13.58
CA SER A 90 10.59 4.60 -13.12
C SER A 90 9.73 4.22 -14.31
N GLY A 91 8.72 3.37 -14.09
CA GLY A 91 7.82 2.99 -15.17
C GLY A 91 7.21 4.20 -15.85
N LEU A 92 6.81 5.20 -15.06
CA LEU A 92 6.19 6.41 -15.60
C LEU A 92 7.21 7.31 -16.29
N ASP A 93 8.37 7.51 -15.72
CA ASP A 93 9.41 8.34 -16.30
C ASP A 93 9.95 7.73 -17.59
N GLU A 94 10.17 6.43 -17.59
CA GLU A 94 10.65 5.74 -18.77
C GLU A 94 9.62 5.82 -19.88
N LYS A 95 8.36 5.62 -19.58
CA LYS A 95 7.28 5.73 -20.55
C LYS A 95 7.19 7.14 -21.14
N ALA A 96 7.32 8.14 -20.28
CA ALA A 96 7.28 9.53 -20.72
C ALA A 96 8.44 9.89 -21.64
N SER A 97 9.64 9.37 -21.36
CA SER A 97 10.82 9.68 -22.15
C SER A 97 10.92 8.93 -23.45
N ARG A 98 10.41 7.69 -23.51
CA ARG A 98 10.54 6.83 -24.68
C ARG A 98 9.25 6.61 -25.46
N GLY A 99 8.11 6.87 -24.82
CA GLY A 99 6.83 6.53 -25.42
C GLY A 99 6.55 5.04 -25.53
N THR A 100 7.36 4.20 -24.87
CA THR A 100 7.20 2.75 -24.86
C THR A 100 6.87 2.25 -23.46
N PRO A 101 5.99 1.22 -23.33
CA PRO A 101 5.68 0.67 -22.01
C PRO A 101 6.90 -0.03 -21.42
N PRO A 102 7.04 -0.02 -20.09
CA PRO A 102 8.12 -0.79 -19.45
C PRO A 102 7.88 -2.28 -19.58
N GLN A 103 8.97 -3.04 -19.55
CA GLN A 103 8.90 -4.50 -19.58
C GLN A 103 9.03 -5.06 -18.17
N PRO A 104 8.25 -6.10 -17.80
CA PRO A 104 8.37 -6.75 -16.49
C PRO A 104 9.72 -7.40 -16.29
#